data_780c9f9a66cce4124df12cf3e5e8820c
#
_entry.id   780c9f9a66cce4124df12cf3e5e8820c
#
_cell.length_a   1.000
_cell.length_b   1.000
_cell.length_c   1.000
_cell.angle_alpha   90.00
_cell.angle_beta   90.00
_cell.angle_gamma   90.00
#
_symmetry.space_group_name_H-M   'P 1'
#
loop_
_entity.id
_entity.type
_entity.pdbx_description
1 polymer ?
#
loop_
_entity_poly.entity_id
_entity_poly.type
_entity_poly.pdbx_seq_one_letter_code
_entity_poly.pdbx_strand_id
1 'polypeptide(L)'
;MIAVPKLIFMRLFSVHLLLLCLMVAPRLGAVYAPIPELEQGRALTVYLATGAYYDTNIFGGSTQEISSYVYEFNPSVVFNASVDAKTFVSASYRLSLDYVPDRPGKKALDSHEFTARVAHTFTPLMELDLSDTYQIAKNPESLLPGLATVVNTDQSYRRNQFDGRYAAGLTKRTGLTFKARITRYDYENAGLGDSLNHDEYLAGLSLSHAVLPELQTVLEYRHLIINYDANGDRKDKRSDFLLIGADRAMNARLALTSRLGFEHRSRTGGDTATLPYAELGLKYDYHQGSYVSAGYGYSVEETSNIDLYSDMSVNRFFVNLQQVVLPRIVATGSLTWEPSELHGRPGIRKNVNETNTQLGFALIYRPGKVWSVSATFDHDRINSGDPSRQLKRDRTGLNVKYVF
;
A
#
# COMPACT_ATOMS: atom_id res chain seq x y z
N MET A 1 -14.38 18.31 -34.44
CA MET A 1 -14.48 17.98 -33.01
C MET A 1 -13.05 17.81 -32.50
N ILE A 2 -12.50 18.83 -31.87
CA ILE A 2 -11.06 18.87 -31.49
C ILE A 2 -10.96 18.26 -30.10
N ALA A 3 -10.31 17.10 -30.01
CA ALA A 3 -10.01 16.44 -28.74
C ALA A 3 -8.90 17.23 -28.04
N VAL A 4 -9.22 17.92 -26.97
CA VAL A 4 -8.26 18.56 -26.06
C VAL A 4 -7.64 17.45 -25.21
N PRO A 5 -6.31 17.28 -25.20
CA PRO A 5 -5.68 16.18 -24.48
C PRO A 5 -5.82 16.39 -22.96
N LYS A 6 -6.52 15.50 -22.28
CA LYS A 6 -6.68 15.43 -20.80
C LYS A 6 -5.34 15.48 -20.02
N LEU A 7 -4.24 15.16 -20.68
CA LEU A 7 -2.89 15.13 -20.08
C LEU A 7 -2.34 16.49 -19.66
N ILE A 8 -2.76 17.57 -20.31
CA ILE A 8 -2.22 18.92 -20.04
C ILE A 8 -2.80 19.48 -18.73
N PHE A 9 -4.05 19.16 -18.43
CA PHE A 9 -4.71 19.66 -17.22
C PHE A 9 -4.13 19.05 -15.92
N MET A 10 -3.77 17.76 -15.97
CA MET A 10 -3.16 17.05 -14.83
C MET A 10 -1.72 17.53 -14.55
N ARG A 11 -0.93 17.81 -15.59
CA ARG A 11 0.44 18.36 -15.42
C ARG A 11 0.45 19.78 -14.85
N LEU A 12 -0.50 20.61 -15.25
CA LEU A 12 -0.64 21.98 -14.72
C LEU A 12 -1.07 22.00 -13.26
N PHE A 13 -1.97 21.10 -12.84
CA PHE A 13 -2.43 21.03 -11.44
C PHE A 13 -1.31 20.62 -10.47
N SER A 14 -0.51 19.62 -10.85
CA SER A 14 0.63 19.15 -10.02
C SER A 14 1.72 20.22 -9.87
N VAL A 15 2.03 20.98 -10.92
CA VAL A 15 3.04 22.06 -10.89
C VAL A 15 2.54 23.27 -10.08
N HIS A 16 1.26 23.61 -10.17
CA HIS A 16 0.69 24.73 -9.42
C HIS A 16 0.56 24.44 -7.92
N LEU A 17 0.28 23.18 -7.55
CA LEU A 17 0.24 22.76 -6.14
C LEU A 17 1.65 22.82 -5.52
N LEU A 18 2.69 22.40 -6.28
CA LEU A 18 4.09 22.49 -5.84
C LEU A 18 4.54 23.95 -5.64
N LEU A 19 4.17 24.85 -6.56
CA LEU A 19 4.45 26.29 -6.45
C LEU A 19 3.69 26.96 -5.29
N LEU A 20 2.47 26.53 -4.99
CA LEU A 20 1.72 27.04 -3.85
C LEU A 20 2.34 26.64 -2.51
N CYS A 21 2.86 25.43 -2.39
CA CYS A 21 3.58 24.96 -1.19
C CYS A 21 4.90 25.71 -0.94
N LEU A 22 5.54 26.21 -1.98
CA LEU A 22 6.82 26.96 -1.87
C LEU A 22 6.64 28.44 -1.47
N MET A 23 5.43 29.00 -1.56
CA MET A 23 5.18 30.42 -1.27
C MET A 23 4.71 30.71 0.15
N VAL A 24 4.44 29.70 0.97
CA VAL A 24 3.97 29.89 2.36
C VAL A 24 5.16 29.78 3.31
N ALA A 25 5.72 30.91 3.72
CA ALA A 25 6.70 30.93 4.81
C ALA A 25 6.02 30.50 6.12
N PRO A 26 6.45 29.41 6.78
CA PRO A 26 5.76 28.88 7.94
C PRO A 26 5.99 29.73 9.18
N ARG A 27 4.92 30.15 9.83
CA ARG A 27 4.96 30.48 11.26
C ARG A 27 4.86 29.14 12.00
N LEU A 28 5.88 28.79 12.75
CA LEU A 28 5.95 27.56 13.53
C LEU A 28 4.80 27.51 14.57
N GLY A 29 3.75 26.82 14.25
CA GLY A 29 2.64 26.47 15.15
C GLY A 29 2.64 24.97 15.45
N ALA A 30 1.91 24.54 16.46
CA ALA A 30 1.88 23.15 16.90
C ALA A 30 1.45 22.19 15.77
N VAL A 31 2.20 21.12 15.63
CA VAL A 31 1.99 20.08 14.59
C VAL A 31 0.86 19.15 15.02
N TYR A 32 -0.14 18.95 14.16
CA TYR A 32 -1.37 18.21 14.51
C TYR A 32 -1.52 16.83 13.89
N ALA A 33 -0.66 16.40 12.98
CA ALA A 33 -0.73 15.07 12.36
C ALA A 33 0.32 14.12 12.97
N PRO A 34 0.11 12.79 12.92
CA PRO A 34 1.13 11.82 13.32
C PRO A 34 2.30 11.85 12.35
N ILE A 35 3.17 12.83 12.52
CA ILE A 35 4.46 12.92 11.84
C ILE A 35 5.42 12.03 12.63
N PRO A 36 6.28 11.24 11.95
CA PRO A 36 7.35 10.52 12.62
C PRO A 36 8.11 11.43 13.57
N GLU A 37 8.40 10.98 14.78
CA GLU A 37 9.05 11.79 15.82
C GLU A 37 10.35 12.49 15.35
N LEU A 38 11.07 11.86 14.43
CA LEU A 38 12.29 12.41 13.81
C LEU A 38 12.03 13.61 12.88
N GLU A 39 10.82 13.77 12.41
CA GLU A 39 10.41 14.84 11.48
C GLU A 39 9.65 15.95 12.18
N GLN A 40 9.23 15.73 13.41
CA GLN A 40 8.51 16.74 14.19
C GLN A 40 9.39 17.98 14.42
N GLY A 41 8.84 19.13 14.08
CA GLY A 41 9.51 20.41 14.21
C GLY A 41 10.48 20.79 13.09
N ARG A 42 10.66 19.95 12.07
CA ARG A 42 11.44 20.29 10.87
C ARG A 42 10.50 20.56 9.69
N ALA A 43 10.58 21.75 9.13
CA ALA A 43 9.80 22.10 7.94
C ALA A 43 10.31 21.38 6.69
N LEU A 44 11.60 21.11 6.62
CA LEU A 44 12.25 20.41 5.52
C LEU A 44 13.21 19.37 6.06
N THR A 45 13.10 18.14 5.55
CA THR A 45 14.02 17.05 5.85
C THR A 45 14.48 16.40 4.54
N VAL A 46 15.77 16.25 4.38
CA VAL A 46 16.36 15.58 3.22
C VAL A 46 16.97 14.27 3.69
N TYR A 47 16.65 13.19 2.99
CA TYR A 47 17.21 11.87 3.22
C TYR A 47 18.06 11.46 2.03
N LEU A 48 19.17 10.82 2.30
CA LEU A 48 19.97 10.14 1.32
C LEU A 48 20.15 8.70 1.78
N ALA A 49 19.63 7.75 1.01
CA ALA A 49 19.88 6.34 1.25
C ALA A 49 20.61 5.72 0.07
N THR A 50 21.54 4.82 0.35
CA THR A 50 22.26 4.04 -0.66
C THR A 50 22.47 2.65 -0.12
N GLY A 51 22.48 1.66 -1.00
CA GLY A 51 22.64 0.28 -0.61
C GLY A 51 23.03 -0.63 -1.76
N ALA A 52 23.22 -1.88 -1.41
CA ALA A 52 23.36 -2.94 -2.37
C ALA A 52 22.71 -4.20 -1.79
N TYR A 53 22.05 -4.96 -2.64
CA TYR A 53 21.54 -6.27 -2.30
C TYR A 53 21.79 -7.26 -3.43
N TYR A 54 21.88 -8.53 -3.07
CA TYR A 54 21.88 -9.63 -4.01
C TYR A 54 20.48 -10.18 -4.13
N ASP A 55 19.99 -10.31 -5.36
CA ASP A 55 18.68 -10.81 -5.72
C ASP A 55 18.83 -12.08 -6.54
N THR A 56 18.23 -13.17 -6.08
CA THR A 56 18.32 -14.47 -6.76
C THR A 56 17.43 -14.58 -7.98
N ASN A 57 16.44 -13.67 -8.15
CA ASN A 57 15.47 -13.74 -9.24
C ASN A 57 14.88 -12.34 -9.54
N ILE A 58 15.64 -11.51 -10.24
CA ILE A 58 15.31 -10.08 -10.48
C ILE A 58 13.99 -9.85 -11.22
N PHE A 59 13.48 -10.81 -11.98
CA PHE A 59 12.20 -10.72 -12.69
C PHE A 59 11.06 -11.44 -11.98
N GLY A 60 11.32 -12.19 -10.90
CA GLY A 60 10.31 -12.99 -10.22
C GLY A 60 9.69 -14.08 -11.08
N GLY A 61 10.43 -14.59 -12.07
CA GLY A 61 9.95 -15.62 -12.96
C GLY A 61 9.93 -17.02 -12.34
N SER A 62 9.06 -17.90 -12.88
CA SER A 62 9.02 -19.32 -12.51
C SER A 62 10.07 -20.15 -13.22
N THR A 63 10.66 -19.63 -14.30
CA THR A 63 11.69 -20.26 -15.13
C THR A 63 12.69 -19.22 -15.59
N GLN A 64 13.91 -19.63 -15.94
CA GLN A 64 14.99 -18.75 -16.36
C GLN A 64 15.31 -17.66 -15.33
N GLU A 65 15.42 -18.06 -14.07
CA GLU A 65 15.80 -17.16 -12.99
C GLU A 65 17.12 -16.47 -13.29
N ILE A 66 17.14 -15.15 -13.19
CA ILE A 66 18.34 -14.32 -13.35
C ILE A 66 18.64 -13.71 -12.00
N SER A 67 19.80 -14.03 -11.45
CA SER A 67 20.32 -13.41 -10.23
C SER A 67 21.23 -12.24 -10.57
N SER A 68 21.23 -11.21 -9.73
CA SER A 68 22.12 -10.07 -9.87
C SER A 68 22.34 -9.34 -8.55
N TYR A 69 23.43 -8.61 -8.44
CA TYR A 69 23.52 -7.52 -7.49
C TYR A 69 22.66 -6.36 -7.98
N VAL A 70 22.02 -5.65 -7.04
CA VAL A 70 21.29 -4.41 -7.28
C VAL A 70 21.92 -3.34 -6.42
N TYR A 71 22.34 -2.25 -7.05
CA TYR A 71 22.90 -1.08 -6.37
C TYR A 71 21.86 0.02 -6.37
N GLU A 72 21.54 0.51 -5.18
CA GLU A 72 20.47 1.49 -4.98
C GLU A 72 21.01 2.86 -4.56
N PHE A 73 20.37 3.91 -5.06
CA PHE A 73 20.58 5.28 -4.63
C PHE A 73 19.22 5.98 -4.52
N ASN A 74 18.79 6.26 -3.28
CA ASN A 74 17.43 6.66 -2.94
C ASN A 74 17.40 8.02 -2.21
N PRO A 75 17.57 9.16 -2.89
CA PRO A 75 17.35 10.47 -2.29
C PRO A 75 15.85 10.73 -2.09
N SER A 76 15.50 11.37 -0.98
CA SER A 76 14.15 11.82 -0.74
C SER A 76 14.11 13.14 0.02
N VAL A 77 13.05 13.90 -0.23
CA VAL A 77 12.80 15.19 0.41
C VAL A 77 11.40 15.16 1.00
N VAL A 78 11.26 15.59 2.24
CA VAL A 78 9.98 15.70 2.95
C VAL A 78 9.82 17.12 3.44
N PHE A 79 8.69 17.73 3.08
CA PHE A 79 8.27 19.04 3.56
C PHE A 79 7.04 18.87 4.46
N ASN A 80 7.08 19.46 5.64
CA ASN A 80 6.01 19.44 6.63
C ASN A 80 5.78 20.86 7.15
N ALA A 81 4.53 21.34 7.15
CA ALA A 81 4.22 22.64 7.68
C ALA A 81 2.84 22.65 8.35
N SER A 82 2.75 23.30 9.50
CA SER A 82 1.49 23.75 10.07
C SER A 82 1.22 25.15 9.52
N VAL A 83 0.22 25.28 8.65
CA VAL A 83 -0.20 26.57 8.09
C VAL A 83 -0.80 27.44 9.19
N ASP A 84 -1.58 26.81 10.05
CA ASP A 84 -2.14 27.36 11.28
C ASP A 84 -2.31 26.25 12.35
N ALA A 85 -2.94 26.54 13.47
CA ALA A 85 -3.17 25.59 14.55
C ALA A 85 -4.12 24.43 14.16
N LYS A 86 -4.79 24.48 13.02
CA LYS A 86 -5.80 23.52 12.57
C LYS A 86 -5.45 22.85 11.24
N THR A 87 -4.49 23.41 10.49
CA THR A 87 -4.18 22.98 9.13
C THR A 87 -2.73 22.54 9.04
N PHE A 88 -2.55 21.31 8.67
CA PHE A 88 -1.25 20.70 8.37
C PHE A 88 -1.15 20.37 6.88
N VAL A 89 -0.01 20.66 6.28
CA VAL A 89 0.33 20.27 4.91
C VAL A 89 1.65 19.55 4.89
N SER A 90 1.75 18.51 4.08
CA SER A 90 3.01 17.84 3.80
C SER A 90 3.15 17.50 2.31
N ALA A 91 4.39 17.45 1.87
CA ALA A 91 4.75 16.97 0.55
C ALA A 91 6.03 16.15 0.65
N SER A 92 6.10 15.04 -0.06
CA SER A 92 7.33 14.25 -0.14
C SER A 92 7.62 13.85 -1.59
N TYR A 93 8.90 13.78 -1.90
CA TYR A 93 9.37 13.22 -3.16
C TYR A 93 10.48 12.23 -2.86
N ARG A 94 10.38 11.03 -3.45
CA ARG A 94 11.39 9.98 -3.41
C ARG A 94 11.79 9.62 -4.84
N LEU A 95 13.08 9.58 -5.09
CA LEU A 95 13.69 9.00 -6.27
C LEU A 95 14.36 7.69 -5.87
N SER A 96 14.17 6.62 -6.63
CA SER A 96 14.97 5.39 -6.54
C SER A 96 15.70 5.19 -7.86
N LEU A 97 17.02 5.08 -7.79
CA LEU A 97 17.87 4.74 -8.90
C LEU A 97 18.51 3.40 -8.64
N ASP A 98 18.15 2.39 -9.42
CA ASP A 98 18.63 1.02 -9.28
C ASP A 98 19.52 0.67 -10.48
N TYR A 99 20.72 0.17 -10.20
CA TYR A 99 21.60 -0.37 -11.23
C TYR A 99 21.73 -1.89 -11.06
N VAL A 100 21.32 -2.63 -12.09
CA VAL A 100 21.25 -4.10 -12.12
C VAL A 100 22.16 -4.63 -13.23
N PRO A 101 23.43 -4.99 -12.93
CA PRO A 101 24.45 -5.33 -13.94
C PRO A 101 24.05 -6.47 -14.87
N ASP A 102 23.40 -7.51 -14.31
CA ASP A 102 23.10 -8.74 -15.04
C ASP A 102 21.71 -8.71 -15.71
N ARG A 103 20.98 -7.59 -15.56
CA ARG A 103 19.67 -7.43 -16.20
C ARG A 103 19.84 -7.32 -17.71
N PRO A 104 19.14 -8.13 -18.53
CA PRO A 104 19.08 -7.96 -19.96
C PRO A 104 18.36 -6.65 -20.31
N GLY A 105 18.82 -5.96 -21.33
CA GLY A 105 18.27 -4.68 -21.77
C GLY A 105 18.67 -3.50 -20.89
N LYS A 106 17.71 -2.72 -20.40
CA LYS A 106 17.96 -1.53 -19.58
C LYS A 106 18.42 -1.94 -18.17
N LYS A 107 19.66 -1.60 -17.82
CA LYS A 107 20.28 -1.93 -16.52
C LYS A 107 20.08 -0.89 -15.43
N ALA A 108 19.89 0.36 -15.81
CA ALA A 108 19.60 1.46 -14.89
C ALA A 108 18.10 1.74 -14.90
N LEU A 109 17.45 1.66 -13.75
CA LEU A 109 16.02 1.85 -13.55
C LEU A 109 15.81 3.06 -12.66
N ASP A 110 14.81 3.86 -12.97
CA ASP A 110 14.44 5.06 -12.23
C ASP A 110 12.97 4.95 -11.80
N SER A 111 12.72 5.06 -10.50
CA SER A 111 11.38 5.09 -9.94
C SER A 111 11.15 6.38 -9.18
N HIS A 112 9.96 6.91 -9.26
CA HIS A 112 9.59 8.18 -8.66
C HIS A 112 8.32 8.02 -7.84
N GLU A 113 8.30 8.61 -6.67
CA GLU A 113 7.09 8.70 -5.83
C GLU A 113 6.95 10.14 -5.32
N PHE A 114 5.79 10.71 -5.56
CA PHE A 114 5.41 12.01 -5.04
C PHE A 114 4.14 11.85 -4.22
N THR A 115 4.14 12.36 -2.98
CA THR A 115 2.95 12.38 -2.11
C THR A 115 2.72 13.80 -1.62
N ALA A 116 1.46 14.23 -1.66
CA ALA A 116 0.99 15.46 -1.03
C ALA A 116 -0.15 15.13 -0.07
N ARG A 117 -0.21 15.82 1.08
CA ARG A 117 -1.26 15.63 2.08
C ARG A 117 -1.67 16.96 2.68
N VAL A 118 -2.96 17.10 2.92
CA VAL A 118 -3.56 18.21 3.67
C VAL A 118 -4.46 17.61 4.74
N ALA A 119 -4.22 17.97 6.00
CA ALA A 119 -5.09 17.62 7.12
C ALA A 119 -5.63 18.91 7.76
N HIS A 120 -6.94 18.96 8.00
CA HIS A 120 -7.61 20.13 8.59
C HIS A 120 -8.59 19.72 9.69
N THR A 121 -8.50 20.37 10.83
CA THR A 121 -9.41 20.20 11.97
C THR A 121 -10.37 21.38 12.03
N PHE A 122 -11.61 21.22 11.55
CA PHE A 122 -12.64 22.26 11.61
C PHE A 122 -13.02 22.56 13.06
N THR A 123 -13.28 21.50 13.81
CA THR A 123 -13.59 21.52 15.25
C THR A 123 -12.94 20.30 15.91
N PRO A 124 -12.87 20.23 17.26
CA PRO A 124 -12.33 19.05 17.94
C PRO A 124 -13.05 17.71 17.59
N LEU A 125 -14.21 17.80 16.95
CA LEU A 125 -15.02 16.63 16.53
C LEU A 125 -15.07 16.46 15.01
N MET A 126 -14.47 17.35 14.23
CA MET A 126 -14.58 17.34 12.75
C MET A 126 -13.21 17.53 12.13
N GLU A 127 -12.77 16.55 11.37
CA GLU A 127 -11.47 16.56 10.69
C GLU A 127 -11.58 16.07 9.25
N LEU A 128 -10.76 16.65 8.39
CA LEU A 128 -10.56 16.27 7.00
C LEU A 128 -9.09 15.91 6.78
N ASP A 129 -8.84 14.81 6.10
CA ASP A 129 -7.52 14.37 5.69
C ASP A 129 -7.57 13.97 4.21
N LEU A 130 -6.78 14.62 3.39
CA LEU A 130 -6.68 14.38 1.95
C LEU A 130 -5.24 14.09 1.61
N SER A 131 -4.99 13.05 0.83
CA SER A 131 -3.66 12.78 0.29
C SER A 131 -3.73 12.32 -1.16
N ASP A 132 -2.72 12.69 -1.94
CA ASP A 132 -2.52 12.24 -3.30
C ASP A 132 -1.12 11.67 -3.45
N THR A 133 -1.00 10.49 -4.02
CA THR A 133 0.28 9.82 -4.28
C THR A 133 0.38 9.47 -5.75
N TYR A 134 1.40 10.00 -6.41
CA TYR A 134 1.75 9.67 -7.77
C TYR A 134 3.06 8.88 -7.80
N GLN A 135 3.03 7.71 -8.42
CA GLN A 135 4.16 6.79 -8.49
C GLN A 135 4.46 6.40 -9.94
N ILE A 136 5.74 6.41 -10.31
CA ILE A 136 6.28 5.76 -11.49
C ILE A 136 7.21 4.66 -10.97
N ALA A 137 6.82 3.40 -11.16
CA ALA A 137 7.62 2.25 -10.75
C ALA A 137 8.21 1.56 -11.98
N LYS A 138 9.54 1.45 -12.05
CA LYS A 138 10.26 0.88 -13.22
C LYS A 138 10.68 -0.57 -13.05
N ASN A 139 10.74 -1.05 -11.83
CA ASN A 139 10.98 -2.46 -11.52
C ASN A 139 10.17 -2.78 -10.26
N PRO A 140 8.84 -2.77 -10.36
CA PRO A 140 8.00 -3.01 -9.21
C PRO A 140 8.28 -4.41 -8.66
N GLU A 141 8.07 -4.58 -7.37
CA GLU A 141 8.11 -5.90 -6.76
C GLU A 141 7.11 -6.82 -7.47
N SER A 142 7.53 -8.03 -7.76
CA SER A 142 6.72 -9.02 -8.49
C SER A 142 5.46 -9.46 -7.75
N LEU A 143 5.29 -9.02 -6.51
CA LEU A 143 4.17 -9.33 -5.65
C LEU A 143 3.51 -8.03 -5.19
N LEU A 144 2.51 -7.57 -5.93
CA LEU A 144 1.60 -6.54 -5.44
C LEU A 144 0.56 -7.21 -4.54
N PRO A 145 0.43 -6.81 -3.26
CA PRO A 145 -0.64 -7.30 -2.39
C PRO A 145 -2.01 -7.04 -3.03
N GLY A 146 -2.83 -8.08 -3.16
CA GLY A 146 -4.16 -7.98 -3.76
C GLY A 146 -4.23 -8.24 -5.26
N LEU A 147 -3.11 -8.19 -5.98
CA LEU A 147 -3.01 -8.69 -7.35
C LEU A 147 -2.12 -9.92 -7.33
N ALA A 148 -2.68 -11.10 -7.26
CA ALA A 148 -1.96 -12.37 -7.34
C ALA A 148 -1.42 -12.61 -8.76
N THR A 149 -0.55 -11.69 -9.21
CA THR A 149 -0.01 -11.66 -10.56
C THR A 149 1.49 -11.82 -10.47
N VAL A 150 1.96 -13.02 -10.68
CA VAL A 150 3.35 -13.23 -11.07
C VAL A 150 3.39 -13.07 -12.58
N VAL A 151 3.88 -11.94 -13.04
CA VAL A 151 4.11 -11.70 -14.46
C VAL A 151 5.62 -11.63 -14.67
N ASN A 152 6.13 -12.53 -15.49
CA ASN A 152 7.55 -12.69 -15.79
C ASN A 152 8.05 -11.66 -16.82
N THR A 153 7.64 -10.40 -16.71
CA THR A 153 7.96 -9.33 -17.65
C THR A 153 8.21 -8.01 -16.94
N ASP A 154 8.71 -7.03 -17.66
CA ASP A 154 8.82 -5.66 -17.19
C ASP A 154 7.43 -5.12 -16.81
N GLN A 155 7.19 -5.00 -15.52
CA GLN A 155 5.91 -4.58 -14.94
C GLN A 155 5.91 -3.09 -14.60
N SER A 156 6.72 -2.30 -15.26
CA SER A 156 6.75 -0.86 -15.04
C SER A 156 5.37 -0.24 -15.21
N TYR A 157 4.96 0.55 -14.23
CA TYR A 157 3.65 1.20 -14.22
C TYR A 157 3.71 2.63 -13.68
N ARG A 158 2.65 3.37 -13.97
CA ARG A 158 2.30 4.62 -13.31
C ARG A 158 1.05 4.38 -12.49
N ARG A 159 1.05 4.87 -11.26
CA ARG A 159 -0.11 4.84 -10.39
C ARG A 159 -0.35 6.24 -9.84
N ASN A 160 -1.59 6.68 -9.89
CA ASN A 160 -2.06 7.81 -9.11
C ASN A 160 -3.12 7.32 -8.13
N GLN A 161 -2.99 7.69 -6.87
CA GLN A 161 -3.95 7.35 -5.83
C GLN A 161 -4.27 8.57 -5.01
N PHE A 162 -5.55 8.95 -5.01
CA PHE A 162 -6.11 9.95 -4.14
C PHE A 162 -6.88 9.27 -3.01
N ASP A 163 -6.60 9.65 -1.76
CA ASP A 163 -7.31 9.22 -0.56
C ASP A 163 -7.93 10.42 0.14
N GLY A 164 -9.20 10.31 0.52
CA GLY A 164 -9.92 11.30 1.29
C GLY A 164 -10.59 10.66 2.51
N ARG A 165 -10.48 11.31 3.67
CA ARG A 165 -11.16 10.93 4.90
C ARG A 165 -11.76 12.16 5.56
N TYR A 166 -13.06 12.12 5.82
CA TYR A 166 -13.74 13.10 6.63
C TYR A 166 -14.37 12.39 7.83
N ALA A 167 -14.06 12.84 9.03
CA ALA A 167 -14.61 12.31 10.27
C ALA A 167 -15.37 13.39 11.02
N ALA A 168 -16.57 13.05 11.51
CA ALA A 168 -17.44 13.94 12.27
C ALA A 168 -17.96 13.23 13.53
N GLY A 169 -17.73 13.80 14.70
CA GLY A 169 -18.35 13.40 15.94
C GLY A 169 -19.78 13.93 15.99
N LEU A 170 -20.77 13.04 15.88
CA LEU A 170 -22.19 13.38 15.99
C LEU A 170 -22.58 13.62 17.46
N THR A 171 -21.97 12.86 18.37
CA THR A 171 -22.05 13.01 19.81
C THR A 171 -20.69 12.72 20.44
N LYS A 172 -20.58 12.82 21.77
CA LYS A 172 -19.35 12.41 22.50
C LYS A 172 -19.02 10.91 22.33
N ARG A 173 -19.98 10.09 21.92
CA ARG A 173 -19.84 8.63 21.80
C ARG A 173 -20.03 8.11 20.37
N THR A 174 -20.62 8.91 19.49
CA THR A 174 -20.99 8.46 18.14
C THR A 174 -20.25 9.30 17.11
N GLY A 175 -19.55 8.65 16.21
CA GLY A 175 -18.84 9.28 15.10
C GLY A 175 -19.28 8.73 13.75
N LEU A 176 -19.21 9.56 12.74
CA LEU A 176 -19.42 9.23 11.34
C LEU A 176 -18.11 9.48 10.59
N THR A 177 -17.67 8.53 9.79
CA THR A 177 -16.47 8.69 8.95
C THR A 177 -16.83 8.36 7.51
N PHE A 178 -16.57 9.31 6.64
CA PHE A 178 -16.60 9.10 5.20
C PHE A 178 -15.18 8.90 4.69
N LYS A 179 -14.97 7.91 3.81
CA LYS A 179 -13.69 7.62 3.14
C LYS A 179 -13.93 7.55 1.64
N ALA A 180 -12.99 8.05 0.86
CA ALA A 180 -12.97 7.89 -0.58
C ALA A 180 -11.54 7.55 -1.03
N ARG A 181 -11.41 6.67 -2.01
CA ARG A 181 -10.16 6.40 -2.72
C ARG A 181 -10.42 6.35 -4.20
N ILE A 182 -9.56 6.99 -4.97
CA ILE A 182 -9.53 6.91 -6.43
C ILE A 182 -8.13 6.47 -6.80
N THR A 183 -8.03 5.36 -7.53
CA THR A 183 -6.72 4.84 -7.98
C THR A 183 -6.77 4.64 -9.50
N ARG A 184 -5.73 5.05 -10.19
CA ARG A 184 -5.48 4.79 -11.61
C ARG A 184 -4.20 4.00 -11.75
N TYR A 185 -4.26 2.89 -12.46
CA TYR A 185 -3.10 2.09 -12.90
C TYR A 185 -2.92 2.18 -14.42
N ASP A 186 -1.69 2.43 -14.85
CA ASP A 186 -1.29 2.53 -16.26
C ASP A 186 0.06 1.81 -16.44
N TYR A 187 0.05 0.62 -17.04
CA TYR A 187 1.24 -0.20 -17.27
C TYR A 187 1.92 0.22 -18.57
N GLU A 188 3.25 0.32 -18.56
CA GLU A 188 4.04 0.74 -19.73
C GLU A 188 4.14 -0.35 -20.80
N ASN A 189 4.08 -1.62 -20.42
CA ASN A 189 4.03 -2.73 -21.36
C ASN A 189 2.61 -2.86 -21.94
N ALA A 190 2.47 -2.70 -23.25
CA ALA A 190 1.16 -2.71 -23.92
C ALA A 190 0.37 -4.00 -23.66
N GLY A 191 1.00 -5.18 -23.68
CA GLY A 191 0.32 -6.44 -23.42
C GLY A 191 -0.19 -6.57 -21.97
N LEU A 192 0.52 -5.97 -21.00
CA LEU A 192 0.05 -5.84 -19.61
C LEU A 192 -1.02 -4.75 -19.51
N GLY A 193 -0.83 -3.61 -20.18
CA GLY A 193 -1.79 -2.52 -20.21
C GLY A 193 -3.15 -2.94 -20.71
N ASP A 194 -3.20 -3.69 -21.80
CA ASP A 194 -4.44 -4.26 -22.35
C ASP A 194 -5.17 -5.19 -21.35
N SER A 195 -4.43 -5.69 -20.36
CA SER A 195 -5.00 -6.61 -19.38
C SER A 195 -5.22 -5.98 -18.01
N LEU A 196 -4.42 -5.00 -17.60
CA LEU A 196 -4.33 -4.55 -16.22
C LEU A 196 -4.56 -3.04 -16.03
N ASN A 197 -4.59 -2.21 -17.09
CA ASN A 197 -4.93 -0.79 -16.94
C ASN A 197 -6.37 -0.66 -16.46
N HIS A 198 -6.55 0.05 -15.35
CA HIS A 198 -7.87 0.22 -14.75
C HIS A 198 -7.95 1.44 -13.84
N ASP A 199 -9.18 1.88 -13.61
CA ASP A 199 -9.55 2.84 -12.58
C ASP A 199 -10.31 2.14 -11.45
N GLU A 200 -9.97 2.47 -10.21
CA GLU A 200 -10.69 2.03 -9.01
C GLU A 200 -11.32 3.24 -8.30
N TYR A 201 -12.57 3.11 -7.92
CA TYR A 201 -13.31 4.11 -7.13
C TYR A 201 -13.89 3.43 -5.90
N LEU A 202 -13.39 3.79 -4.72
CA LEU A 202 -13.90 3.30 -3.45
C LEU A 202 -14.52 4.44 -2.67
N ALA A 203 -15.76 4.27 -2.22
CA ALA A 203 -16.42 5.15 -1.26
C ALA A 203 -16.86 4.33 -0.05
N GLY A 204 -16.62 4.83 1.15
CA GLY A 204 -16.97 4.15 2.39
C GLY A 204 -17.62 5.10 3.39
N LEU A 205 -18.60 4.58 4.13
CA LEU A 205 -19.27 5.28 5.22
C LEU A 205 -19.26 4.38 6.45
N SER A 206 -18.70 4.87 7.56
CA SER A 206 -18.62 4.13 8.82
C SER A 206 -19.32 4.90 9.93
N LEU A 207 -20.27 4.27 10.58
CA LEU A 207 -20.87 4.73 11.82
C LEU A 207 -20.21 4.00 12.99
N SER A 208 -19.63 4.75 13.92
CA SER A 208 -18.97 4.20 15.09
C SER A 208 -19.68 4.66 16.37
N HIS A 209 -19.80 3.76 17.36
CA HIS A 209 -20.40 4.08 18.65
C HIS A 209 -19.57 3.48 19.81
N ALA A 210 -19.15 4.34 20.73
CA ALA A 210 -18.44 3.93 21.94
C ALA A 210 -19.45 3.34 22.96
N VAL A 211 -19.54 2.03 23.01
CA VAL A 211 -20.36 1.31 23.99
C VAL A 211 -19.73 1.40 25.39
N LEU A 212 -18.41 1.24 25.43
CA LEU A 212 -17.55 1.44 26.61
C LEU A 212 -16.43 2.43 26.22
N PRO A 213 -15.72 3.06 27.18
CA PRO A 213 -14.58 3.89 26.86
C PRO A 213 -13.53 3.19 26.00
N GLU A 214 -13.34 1.88 26.21
CA GLU A 214 -12.34 1.05 25.53
C GLU A 214 -12.93 0.25 24.35
N LEU A 215 -14.25 0.27 24.12
CA LEU A 215 -14.93 -0.53 23.12
C LEU A 215 -15.79 0.34 22.22
N GLN A 216 -15.41 0.42 20.96
CA GLN A 216 -16.17 1.08 19.90
C GLN A 216 -16.71 0.02 18.93
N THR A 217 -18.03 0.00 18.74
CA THR A 217 -18.66 -0.80 17.67
C THR A 217 -18.70 0.01 16.39
N VAL A 218 -18.65 -0.68 15.24
CA VAL A 218 -18.62 -0.06 13.92
C VAL A 218 -19.60 -0.76 13.01
N LEU A 219 -20.40 0.02 12.29
CA LEU A 219 -21.16 -0.39 11.13
C LEU A 219 -20.57 0.34 9.92
N GLU A 220 -20.15 -0.40 8.90
CA GLU A 220 -19.47 0.17 7.74
C GLU A 220 -20.11 -0.33 6.45
N TYR A 221 -20.34 0.60 5.52
CA TYR A 221 -20.72 0.33 4.15
C TYR A 221 -19.60 0.82 3.24
N ARG A 222 -19.19 0.00 2.24
CA ARG A 222 -18.23 0.39 1.20
C ARG A 222 -18.83 0.09 -0.17
N HIS A 223 -18.60 0.96 -1.11
CA HIS A 223 -18.92 0.77 -2.53
C HIS A 223 -17.65 0.90 -3.35
N LEU A 224 -17.32 -0.16 -4.12
CA LEU A 224 -16.13 -0.24 -4.96
C LEU A 224 -16.56 -0.42 -6.41
N ILE A 225 -15.99 0.37 -7.31
CA ILE A 225 -16.11 0.22 -8.75
C ILE A 225 -14.71 0.04 -9.31
N ILE A 226 -14.52 -0.97 -10.15
CA ILE A 226 -13.29 -1.16 -10.94
C ILE A 226 -13.69 -1.18 -12.41
N ASN A 227 -13.09 -0.29 -13.21
CA ASN A 227 -13.29 -0.18 -14.64
C ASN A 227 -11.96 -0.41 -15.36
N TYR A 228 -11.89 -1.43 -16.19
CA TYR A 228 -10.72 -1.73 -17.00
C TYR A 228 -10.77 -0.99 -18.33
N ASP A 229 -9.62 -0.56 -18.85
CA ASP A 229 -9.52 0.15 -20.13
C ASP A 229 -9.85 -0.78 -21.32
N ALA A 230 -9.51 -2.07 -21.20
CA ALA A 230 -9.82 -3.09 -22.18
C ALA A 230 -10.54 -4.28 -21.54
N ASN A 231 -11.39 -4.95 -22.31
CA ASN A 231 -12.19 -6.10 -21.85
C ASN A 231 -13.11 -5.80 -20.66
N GLY A 232 -13.59 -4.56 -20.53
CA GLY A 232 -14.46 -4.13 -19.44
C GLY A 232 -15.77 -4.91 -19.36
N ASP A 233 -16.26 -5.43 -20.48
CA ASP A 233 -17.40 -6.34 -20.58
C ASP A 233 -17.23 -7.65 -19.78
N ARG A 234 -16.00 -8.04 -19.46
CA ARG A 234 -15.67 -9.25 -18.69
C ARG A 234 -15.08 -8.97 -17.32
N LYS A 235 -14.45 -7.80 -17.13
CA LYS A 235 -13.62 -7.47 -15.97
C LYS A 235 -14.23 -6.43 -15.05
N ASP A 236 -14.96 -5.46 -15.61
CA ASP A 236 -15.57 -4.41 -14.82
C ASP A 236 -16.45 -4.98 -13.74
N LYS A 237 -16.25 -4.47 -12.51
CA LYS A 237 -17.02 -4.93 -11.37
C LYS A 237 -17.50 -3.79 -10.50
N ARG A 238 -18.59 -4.07 -9.79
CA ARG A 238 -19.10 -3.25 -8.68
C ARG A 238 -19.28 -4.15 -7.47
N SER A 239 -18.80 -3.68 -6.33
CA SER A 239 -18.91 -4.41 -5.08
C SER A 239 -19.46 -3.52 -3.99
N ASP A 240 -20.46 -4.04 -3.28
CA ASP A 240 -21.04 -3.43 -2.10
C ASP A 240 -20.69 -4.26 -0.87
N PHE A 241 -20.03 -3.65 0.11
CA PHE A 241 -19.66 -4.30 1.35
C PHE A 241 -20.54 -3.78 2.47
N LEU A 242 -21.10 -4.68 3.25
CA LEU A 242 -21.76 -4.37 4.51
C LEU A 242 -21.05 -5.10 5.66
N LEU A 243 -20.44 -4.33 6.53
CA LEU A 243 -19.55 -4.83 7.57
C LEU A 243 -20.01 -4.35 8.94
N ILE A 244 -19.93 -5.25 9.91
CA ILE A 244 -20.00 -4.92 11.33
C ILE A 244 -18.66 -5.20 11.98
N GLY A 245 -18.32 -4.47 13.02
CA GLY A 245 -17.05 -4.68 13.67
C GLY A 245 -16.96 -4.01 15.04
N ALA A 246 -15.80 -4.21 15.64
CA ALA A 246 -15.45 -3.60 16.89
C ALA A 246 -13.98 -3.21 16.92
N ASP A 247 -13.69 -2.07 17.50
CA ASP A 247 -12.36 -1.61 17.83
C ASP A 247 -12.26 -1.53 19.34
N ARG A 248 -11.32 -2.26 19.94
CA ARG A 248 -11.17 -2.34 21.40
C ARG A 248 -9.72 -2.08 21.81
N ALA A 249 -9.51 -1.06 22.61
CA ALA A 249 -8.29 -0.90 23.38
C ALA A 249 -8.43 -1.71 24.67
N MET A 250 -7.92 -2.94 24.71
CA MET A 250 -8.02 -3.81 25.89
C MET A 250 -7.23 -3.25 27.09
N ASN A 251 -6.16 -2.53 26.80
CA ASN A 251 -5.39 -1.71 27.74
C ASN A 251 -4.52 -0.72 26.92
N ALA A 252 -3.66 0.07 27.59
CA ALA A 252 -2.77 1.02 26.92
C ALA A 252 -1.77 0.39 25.94
N ARG A 253 -1.64 -0.95 25.93
CA ARG A 253 -0.65 -1.69 25.14
C ARG A 253 -1.26 -2.63 24.13
N LEU A 254 -2.51 -3.00 24.27
CA LEU A 254 -3.16 -4.03 23.46
C LEU A 254 -4.42 -3.48 22.80
N ALA A 255 -4.43 -3.43 21.48
CA ALA A 255 -5.55 -3.02 20.66
C ALA A 255 -5.99 -4.18 19.74
N LEU A 256 -7.29 -4.33 19.58
CA LEU A 256 -7.95 -5.28 18.69
C LEU A 256 -8.86 -4.52 17.74
N THR A 257 -8.85 -4.88 16.45
CA THR A 257 -9.80 -4.40 15.45
C THR A 257 -10.46 -5.57 14.76
N SER A 258 -11.73 -5.46 14.42
CA SER A 258 -12.44 -6.49 13.66
C SER A 258 -13.44 -5.88 12.69
N ARG A 259 -13.59 -6.49 11.52
CA ARG A 259 -14.64 -6.21 10.53
C ARG A 259 -15.09 -7.54 9.96
N LEU A 260 -16.37 -7.81 10.01
CA LEU A 260 -16.99 -9.04 9.51
C LEU A 260 -18.22 -8.65 8.69
N GLY A 261 -18.48 -9.34 7.59
CA GLY A 261 -19.65 -9.08 6.78
C GLY A 261 -19.61 -9.76 5.44
N PHE A 262 -20.18 -9.09 4.44
CA PHE A 262 -20.34 -9.63 3.11
C PHE A 262 -19.99 -8.59 2.06
N GLU A 263 -19.44 -9.09 0.96
CA GLU A 263 -19.33 -8.40 -0.33
C GLU A 263 -20.42 -8.90 -1.26
N HIS A 264 -21.26 -8.00 -1.74
CA HIS A 264 -22.15 -8.27 -2.87
C HIS A 264 -21.51 -7.72 -4.13
N ARG A 265 -21.06 -8.62 -4.99
CA ARG A 265 -20.30 -8.32 -6.21
C ARG A 265 -21.13 -8.57 -7.45
N SER A 266 -21.10 -7.63 -8.39
CA SER A 266 -21.68 -7.74 -9.73
C SER A 266 -20.61 -7.45 -10.77
N ARG A 267 -20.47 -8.31 -11.79
CA ARG A 267 -19.60 -8.10 -12.94
C ARG A 267 -20.42 -7.77 -14.19
N THR A 268 -19.85 -6.91 -15.01
CA THR A 268 -20.39 -6.67 -16.36
C THR A 268 -20.21 -7.95 -17.16
N GLY A 269 -21.29 -8.53 -17.67
CA GLY A 269 -21.23 -9.82 -18.37
C GLY A 269 -21.80 -11.02 -17.61
N GLY A 270 -22.26 -10.83 -16.36
CA GLY A 270 -23.28 -11.71 -15.83
C GLY A 270 -23.11 -12.35 -14.47
N ASP A 271 -21.96 -12.35 -13.83
CA ASP A 271 -21.84 -13.04 -12.55
C ASP A 271 -22.10 -12.11 -11.38
N THR A 272 -23.15 -12.41 -10.62
CA THR A 272 -23.44 -11.77 -9.33
C THR A 272 -23.20 -12.78 -8.21
N ALA A 273 -22.43 -12.39 -7.19
CA ALA A 273 -22.12 -13.26 -6.06
C ALA A 273 -22.18 -12.48 -4.74
N THR A 274 -22.58 -13.16 -3.67
CA THR A 274 -22.46 -12.65 -2.30
C THR A 274 -21.42 -13.50 -1.58
N LEU A 275 -20.36 -12.87 -1.14
CA LEU A 275 -19.15 -13.50 -0.64
C LEU A 275 -18.89 -13.06 0.81
N PRO A 276 -18.40 -13.93 1.69
CA PRO A 276 -18.02 -13.54 3.02
C PRO A 276 -16.78 -12.64 2.99
N TYR A 277 -16.67 -11.76 3.98
CA TYR A 277 -15.55 -10.86 4.17
C TYR A 277 -15.18 -10.79 5.65
N ALA A 278 -13.90 -10.86 5.96
CA ALA A 278 -13.42 -10.78 7.33
C ALA A 278 -12.06 -10.06 7.40
N GLU A 279 -11.92 -9.18 8.39
CA GLU A 279 -10.65 -8.55 8.78
C GLU A 279 -10.53 -8.60 10.30
N LEU A 280 -9.41 -9.08 10.81
CA LEU A 280 -9.04 -9.06 12.21
C LEU A 280 -7.63 -8.51 12.35
N GLY A 281 -7.41 -7.62 13.32
CA GLY A 281 -6.11 -7.03 13.60
C GLY A 281 -5.85 -6.97 15.11
N LEU A 282 -4.64 -7.29 15.50
CA LEU A 282 -4.15 -7.21 16.86
C LEU A 282 -2.85 -6.42 16.85
N LYS A 283 -2.67 -5.50 17.80
CA LYS A 283 -1.40 -4.81 18.06
C LYS A 283 -1.09 -4.86 19.55
N TYR A 284 0.11 -5.29 19.89
CA TYR A 284 0.61 -5.35 21.25
C TYR A 284 1.95 -4.62 21.39
N ASP A 285 1.91 -3.45 22.06
CA ASP A 285 3.08 -2.64 22.40
C ASP A 285 3.65 -3.13 23.77
N TYR A 286 4.59 -4.08 23.76
CA TYR A 286 5.07 -4.72 24.99
C TYR A 286 6.23 -3.95 25.67
N HIS A 287 6.92 -3.09 24.92
CA HIS A 287 7.96 -2.20 25.43
C HIS A 287 8.02 -0.93 24.60
N GLN A 288 8.66 0.13 25.11
CA GLN A 288 8.82 1.39 24.37
C GLN A 288 9.58 1.15 23.05
N GLY A 289 8.94 1.47 21.92
CA GLY A 289 9.47 1.24 20.59
C GLY A 289 9.49 -0.24 20.14
N SER A 290 8.92 -1.17 20.93
CA SER A 290 8.83 -2.60 20.60
C SER A 290 7.38 -3.06 20.58
N TYR A 291 6.97 -3.65 19.49
CA TYR A 291 5.60 -4.14 19.32
C TYR A 291 5.54 -5.38 18.44
N VAL A 292 4.47 -6.11 18.57
CA VAL A 292 4.02 -7.11 17.61
C VAL A 292 2.63 -6.75 17.12
N SER A 293 2.42 -6.85 15.82
CA SER A 293 1.09 -6.79 15.23
C SER A 293 0.83 -8.06 14.42
N ALA A 294 -0.39 -8.56 14.49
CA ALA A 294 -0.82 -9.72 13.73
C ALA A 294 -2.21 -9.45 13.17
N GLY A 295 -2.55 -10.07 12.06
CA GLY A 295 -3.87 -9.97 11.50
C GLY A 295 -4.24 -11.13 10.62
N TYR A 296 -5.52 -11.20 10.34
CA TYR A 296 -6.15 -12.15 9.44
C TYR A 296 -7.13 -11.40 8.54
N GLY A 297 -7.12 -11.72 7.26
CA GLY A 297 -8.11 -11.26 6.29
C GLY A 297 -8.63 -12.42 5.46
N TYR A 298 -9.92 -12.41 5.17
CA TYR A 298 -10.54 -13.27 4.16
C TYR A 298 -11.26 -12.39 3.15
N SER A 299 -10.92 -12.58 1.88
CA SER A 299 -11.53 -11.86 0.74
C SER A 299 -11.54 -12.74 -0.50
N VAL A 300 -12.38 -12.38 -1.46
CA VAL A 300 -12.31 -12.95 -2.80
C VAL A 300 -11.81 -11.87 -3.75
N GLU A 301 -10.62 -12.08 -4.31
CA GLU A 301 -9.87 -11.10 -5.07
C GLU A 301 -9.91 -11.40 -6.57
N GLU A 302 -9.54 -10.40 -7.37
CA GLU A 302 -9.40 -10.56 -8.81
C GLU A 302 -8.17 -11.40 -9.14
N THR A 303 -8.22 -12.09 -10.28
CA THR A 303 -7.05 -12.75 -10.86
C THR A 303 -6.61 -12.02 -12.12
N SER A 304 -5.29 -11.95 -12.33
CA SER A 304 -4.72 -11.37 -13.54
C SER A 304 -5.04 -12.14 -14.83
N ASN A 305 -5.24 -13.45 -14.71
CA ASN A 305 -5.56 -14.31 -15.86
C ASN A 305 -7.04 -14.69 -15.85
N ILE A 306 -7.87 -13.74 -16.27
CA ILE A 306 -9.33 -13.90 -16.34
C ILE A 306 -9.80 -14.93 -17.38
N ASP A 307 -8.97 -15.30 -18.34
CA ASP A 307 -9.33 -16.30 -19.34
C ASP A 307 -9.34 -17.71 -18.74
N LEU A 308 -8.48 -17.97 -17.76
CA LEU A 308 -8.37 -19.25 -17.08
C LEU A 308 -9.15 -19.30 -15.75
N TYR A 309 -9.17 -18.19 -15.00
CA TYR A 309 -9.74 -18.14 -13.65
C TYR A 309 -10.76 -17.01 -13.54
N SER A 310 -11.81 -17.20 -12.75
CA SER A 310 -12.82 -16.18 -12.48
C SER A 310 -12.38 -15.23 -11.36
N ASP A 311 -11.84 -15.76 -10.30
CA ASP A 311 -11.41 -15.06 -9.09
C ASP A 311 -10.54 -15.97 -8.21
N MET A 312 -10.14 -15.44 -7.07
CA MET A 312 -9.30 -16.16 -6.11
C MET A 312 -9.80 -15.90 -4.67
N SER A 313 -10.11 -16.96 -3.94
CA SER A 313 -10.35 -16.88 -2.49
C SER A 313 -9.03 -16.80 -1.75
N VAL A 314 -8.83 -15.76 -0.94
CA VAL A 314 -7.57 -15.51 -0.22
C VAL A 314 -7.81 -15.52 1.28
N ASN A 315 -7.02 -16.32 2.00
CA ASN A 315 -6.83 -16.20 3.43
C ASN A 315 -5.48 -15.56 3.67
N ARG A 316 -5.45 -14.36 4.21
CA ARG A 316 -4.22 -13.61 4.46
C ARG A 316 -3.93 -13.56 5.95
N PHE A 317 -2.79 -14.10 6.36
CA PHE A 317 -2.25 -13.97 7.71
C PHE A 317 -1.02 -13.10 7.65
N PHE A 318 -0.89 -12.15 8.55
CA PHE A 318 0.34 -11.36 8.66
C PHE A 318 0.77 -11.19 10.11
N VAL A 319 2.08 -11.11 10.30
CA VAL A 319 2.71 -10.77 11.58
C VAL A 319 3.83 -9.79 11.31
N ASN A 320 3.87 -8.69 12.05
CA ASN A 320 4.97 -7.75 12.05
C ASN A 320 5.50 -7.60 13.47
N LEU A 321 6.81 -7.63 13.59
CA LEU A 321 7.54 -7.47 14.83
C LEU A 321 8.51 -6.30 14.71
N GLN A 322 8.55 -5.44 15.71
CA GLN A 322 9.64 -4.51 15.94
C GLN A 322 10.17 -4.69 17.36
N GLN A 323 11.46 -4.90 17.48
CA GLN A 323 12.15 -5.10 18.74
C GLN A 323 13.32 -4.14 18.87
N VAL A 324 13.29 -3.29 19.88
CA VAL A 324 14.48 -2.56 20.34
C VAL A 324 15.35 -3.55 21.10
N VAL A 325 16.43 -4.00 20.48
CA VAL A 325 17.37 -4.97 21.05
C VAL A 325 18.34 -4.25 21.98
N LEU A 326 18.86 -3.10 21.53
CA LEU A 326 19.72 -2.18 22.30
C LEU A 326 19.28 -0.75 21.96
N PRO A 327 19.68 0.28 22.74
CA PRO A 327 19.26 1.66 22.48
C PRO A 327 19.53 2.19 21.06
N ARG A 328 20.46 1.55 20.34
CA ARG A 328 20.84 1.92 18.97
C ARG A 328 20.61 0.81 17.96
N ILE A 329 20.06 -0.33 18.37
CA ILE A 329 19.82 -1.49 17.50
C ILE A 329 18.36 -1.88 17.57
N VAL A 330 17.71 -1.86 16.41
CA VAL A 330 16.31 -2.28 16.24
C VAL A 330 16.30 -3.45 15.27
N ALA A 331 15.66 -4.53 15.66
CA ALA A 331 15.32 -5.63 14.74
C ALA A 331 13.87 -5.50 14.31
N THR A 332 13.60 -5.73 13.02
CA THR A 332 12.24 -5.85 12.49
C THR A 332 12.06 -7.17 11.78
N GLY A 333 10.87 -7.72 11.85
CA GLY A 333 10.49 -8.93 11.12
C GLY A 333 9.07 -8.81 10.61
N SER A 334 8.82 -9.34 9.42
CA SER A 334 7.50 -9.42 8.82
C SER A 334 7.28 -10.80 8.22
N LEU A 335 6.09 -11.33 8.37
CA LEU A 335 5.64 -12.56 7.72
C LEU A 335 4.25 -12.30 7.16
N THR A 336 4.06 -12.60 5.88
CA THR A 336 2.76 -12.73 5.24
C THR A 336 2.64 -14.15 4.70
N TRP A 337 1.53 -14.81 5.01
CA TRP A 337 1.21 -16.14 4.54
C TRP A 337 -0.22 -16.17 4.01
N GLU A 338 -0.36 -16.45 2.71
CA GLU A 338 -1.62 -16.33 1.98
C GLU A 338 -1.95 -17.63 1.25
N PRO A 339 -2.55 -18.61 1.94
CA PRO A 339 -3.18 -19.74 1.24
C PRO A 339 -4.41 -19.26 0.49
N SER A 340 -4.50 -19.62 -0.78
CA SER A 340 -5.54 -19.19 -1.71
C SER A 340 -5.98 -20.31 -2.63
N GLU A 341 -7.16 -20.18 -3.19
CA GLU A 341 -7.71 -21.04 -4.22
C GLU A 341 -8.14 -20.18 -5.42
N LEU A 342 -7.49 -20.41 -6.56
CA LEU A 342 -7.91 -19.85 -7.84
C LEU A 342 -9.10 -20.65 -8.37
N HIS A 343 -10.20 -19.99 -8.63
CA HIS A 343 -11.42 -20.62 -9.14
C HIS A 343 -11.36 -20.70 -10.68
N GLY A 344 -11.10 -21.90 -11.19
CA GLY A 344 -11.04 -22.15 -12.63
C GLY A 344 -12.37 -21.92 -13.32
N ARG A 345 -12.34 -21.35 -14.54
CA ARG A 345 -13.56 -21.21 -15.34
C ARG A 345 -14.08 -22.58 -15.76
N PRO A 346 -15.41 -22.83 -15.62
CA PRO A 346 -16.05 -24.09 -16.00
C PRO A 346 -15.71 -24.49 -17.44
N GLY A 347 -15.25 -25.73 -17.63
CA GLY A 347 -14.88 -26.26 -18.95
C GLY A 347 -13.52 -25.80 -19.50
N ILE A 348 -12.83 -24.86 -18.84
CA ILE A 348 -11.55 -24.31 -19.30
C ILE A 348 -10.42 -24.76 -18.36
N ARG A 349 -10.56 -24.54 -17.06
CA ARG A 349 -9.53 -24.87 -16.07
C ARG A 349 -10.16 -25.40 -14.79
N LYS A 350 -9.45 -26.27 -14.09
CA LYS A 350 -9.81 -26.69 -12.71
C LYS A 350 -9.33 -25.65 -11.72
N ASN A 351 -9.92 -25.65 -10.52
CA ASN A 351 -9.42 -24.89 -9.40
C ASN A 351 -7.98 -25.26 -9.09
N VAL A 352 -7.19 -24.27 -8.66
CA VAL A 352 -5.78 -24.42 -8.34
C VAL A 352 -5.52 -23.81 -6.97
N ASN A 353 -4.91 -24.59 -6.08
CA ASN A 353 -4.42 -24.10 -4.80
C ASN A 353 -3.07 -23.42 -5.00
N GLU A 354 -2.93 -22.28 -4.33
CA GLU A 354 -1.71 -21.49 -4.33
C GLU A 354 -1.42 -21.02 -2.90
N THR A 355 -0.16 -20.90 -2.55
CA THR A 355 0.26 -20.32 -1.27
C THR A 355 1.37 -19.33 -1.53
N ASN A 356 1.11 -18.06 -1.20
CA ASN A 356 2.09 -16.99 -1.21
C ASN A 356 2.68 -16.83 0.20
N THR A 357 4.00 -16.82 0.31
CA THR A 357 4.74 -16.60 1.57
C THR A 357 5.76 -15.51 1.36
N GLN A 358 5.71 -14.48 2.17
CA GLN A 358 6.67 -13.38 2.19
C GLN A 358 7.25 -13.27 3.60
N LEU A 359 8.56 -13.33 3.72
CA LEU A 359 9.29 -13.17 4.97
C LEU A 359 10.31 -12.04 4.79
N GLY A 360 10.24 -11.04 5.65
CA GLY A 360 11.21 -9.94 5.71
C GLY A 360 11.86 -9.87 7.08
N PHE A 361 13.16 -9.57 7.10
CA PHE A 361 13.91 -9.31 8.31
C PHE A 361 14.86 -8.14 8.09
N ALA A 362 14.97 -7.23 9.08
CA ALA A 362 16.01 -6.21 9.07
C ALA A 362 16.59 -5.99 10.45
N LEU A 363 17.91 -5.77 10.49
CA LEU A 363 18.65 -5.31 11.65
C LEU A 363 19.17 -3.90 11.38
N ILE A 364 18.70 -2.93 12.14
CA ILE A 364 18.96 -1.51 11.95
C ILE A 364 19.84 -1.01 13.08
N TYR A 365 21.04 -0.52 12.77
CA TYR A 365 21.94 0.14 13.69
C TYR A 365 21.94 1.66 13.47
N ARG A 366 21.73 2.41 14.53
CA ARG A 366 21.71 3.89 14.55
C ARG A 366 22.87 4.43 15.39
N PRO A 367 24.07 4.63 14.81
CA PRO A 367 25.23 5.14 15.54
C PRO A 367 25.00 6.54 16.14
N GLY A 368 24.12 7.31 15.53
CA GLY A 368 23.72 8.65 15.96
C GLY A 368 22.31 9.01 15.49
N LYS A 369 21.97 10.30 15.56
CA LYS A 369 20.63 10.80 15.17
C LYS A 369 20.43 10.89 13.65
N VAL A 370 21.51 11.01 12.88
CA VAL A 370 21.49 11.29 11.45
C VAL A 370 21.84 10.09 10.58
N TRP A 371 22.49 9.05 11.17
CA TRP A 371 22.89 7.85 10.43
C TRP A 371 22.09 6.63 10.83
N SER A 372 21.74 5.81 9.87
CA SER A 372 21.32 4.43 10.11
C SER A 372 21.95 3.50 9.08
N VAL A 373 22.35 2.32 9.54
CA VAL A 373 22.85 1.21 8.72
C VAL A 373 21.92 0.03 8.95
N SER A 374 21.45 -0.59 7.90
CA SER A 374 20.58 -1.76 7.99
C SER A 374 21.11 -2.92 7.17
N ALA A 375 21.02 -4.13 7.74
CA ALA A 375 21.14 -5.38 7.03
C ALA A 375 19.73 -5.94 6.84
N THR A 376 19.39 -6.38 5.62
CA THR A 376 18.06 -6.86 5.25
C THR A 376 18.15 -8.26 4.65
N PHE A 377 17.11 -9.03 4.86
CA PHE A 377 16.85 -10.30 4.20
C PHE A 377 15.37 -10.40 3.90
N ASP A 378 15.02 -10.68 2.64
CA ASP A 378 13.66 -10.94 2.20
C ASP A 378 13.60 -12.29 1.48
N HIS A 379 12.55 -13.05 1.74
CA HIS A 379 12.24 -14.32 1.09
C HIS A 379 10.80 -14.29 0.58
N ASP A 380 10.64 -14.39 -0.74
CA ASP A 380 9.36 -14.45 -1.41
C ASP A 380 9.19 -15.80 -2.07
N ARG A 381 8.07 -16.46 -1.82
CA ARG A 381 7.75 -17.76 -2.41
C ARG A 381 6.28 -17.89 -2.75
N ILE A 382 5.99 -18.26 -3.99
CA ILE A 382 4.67 -18.71 -4.42
C ILE A 382 4.78 -20.19 -4.78
N ASN A 383 4.02 -21.02 -4.06
CA ASN A 383 3.80 -22.42 -4.42
C ASN A 383 2.42 -22.51 -5.06
N SER A 384 2.35 -22.81 -6.34
CA SER A 384 1.11 -22.92 -7.10
C SER A 384 1.00 -24.27 -7.77
N GLY A 385 -0.21 -24.80 -7.86
CA GLY A 385 -0.53 -25.93 -8.73
C GLY A 385 -0.45 -25.58 -10.22
N ASP A 386 -0.34 -24.30 -10.56
CA ASP A 386 -0.02 -23.81 -11.90
C ASP A 386 1.48 -23.49 -11.98
N PRO A 387 2.28 -24.26 -12.75
CA PRO A 387 3.73 -24.07 -12.81
C PRO A 387 4.15 -22.66 -13.30
N SER A 388 3.32 -21.99 -14.12
CA SER A 388 3.61 -20.66 -14.63
C SER A 388 3.54 -19.57 -13.55
N ARG A 389 2.93 -19.87 -12.40
CA ARG A 389 2.72 -18.96 -11.28
C ARG A 389 3.66 -19.23 -10.10
N GLN A 390 4.57 -20.19 -10.22
CA GLN A 390 5.54 -20.45 -9.17
C GLN A 390 6.59 -19.34 -9.10
N LEU A 391 7.01 -18.99 -7.88
CA LEU A 391 8.06 -18.01 -7.64
C LEU A 391 8.91 -18.45 -6.44
N LYS A 392 10.21 -18.26 -6.58
CA LYS A 392 11.15 -18.26 -5.47
C LYS A 392 12.13 -17.10 -5.66
N ARG A 393 12.31 -16.28 -4.63
CA ARG A 393 13.19 -15.12 -4.67
C ARG A 393 13.74 -14.82 -3.28
N ASP A 394 15.04 -14.71 -3.17
CA ASP A 394 15.75 -14.30 -1.97
C ASP A 394 16.51 -13.01 -2.24
N ARG A 395 16.43 -12.04 -1.32
CA ARG A 395 17.16 -10.77 -1.39
C ARG A 395 17.91 -10.56 -0.08
N THR A 396 19.19 -10.31 -0.16
CA THR A 396 20.03 -10.01 1.01
C THR A 396 20.86 -8.78 0.76
N GLY A 397 20.81 -7.80 1.64
CA GLY A 397 21.44 -6.52 1.37
C GLY A 397 21.86 -5.72 2.59
N LEU A 398 22.58 -4.65 2.28
CA LEU A 398 23.01 -3.62 3.22
C LEU A 398 22.58 -2.25 2.68
N ASN A 399 22.04 -1.42 3.56
CA ASN A 399 21.64 -0.06 3.23
C ASN A 399 22.16 0.92 4.29
N VAL A 400 22.57 2.10 3.85
CA VAL A 400 23.00 3.21 4.68
C VAL A 400 22.11 4.40 4.39
N LYS A 401 21.51 5.00 5.42
CA LYS A 401 20.68 6.19 5.31
C LYS A 401 21.29 7.33 6.13
N TYR A 402 21.32 8.51 5.54
CA TYR A 402 21.70 9.76 6.18
C TYR A 402 20.53 10.76 6.15
N VAL A 403 20.35 11.52 7.21
CA VAL A 403 19.31 12.54 7.38
C VAL A 403 19.99 13.89 7.61
N PHE A 404 19.68 14.87 6.73
CA PHE A 404 20.20 16.23 6.80
C PHE A 404 19.37 17.13 7.71
#